data_658a2d9b46fdf3f49da670d249af2f2a
#
_entry.id   658a2d9b46fdf3f49da670d249af2f2a
#
_cell.length_a   1.000
_cell.length_b   1.000
_cell.length_c   1.000
_cell.angle_alpha   90.00
_cell.angle_beta   90.00
_cell.angle_gamma   90.00
#
_symmetry.space_group_name_H-M   'P 1'
#
loop_
_entity.id
_entity.type
_entity.pdbx_description
1 polymer ?
#
loop_
_entity_poly.entity_id
_entity_poly.type
_entity_poly.pdbx_seq_one_letter_code
_entity_poly.pdbx_strand_id
1 'polypeptide(L)'
;MGQTISITAYDGFQFGAYLAQPQDKAKGGVVICQEIFGVNDYLKSVCDFYAAAGYLTIAPQFFDRIERDVALDYSPQNVARGLKFIPEVDLNVALDDLDVARQYIRAAGAAKVGAVGFCWGGTLAWLLACRREVDCAVAYYGSEIDDFPNEHAGHPVIMHIGDADRTIPPDKLARIKEAQAATPIHIYSGAPHGFDNIQRQGGDPATAELARQRTLEFVAQHVG
;
A
#
# COMPACT_ATOMS: atom_id res chain seq x y z
N MET A 1 -8.59 -17.12 -4.19
CA MET A 1 -9.01 -15.94 -4.98
C MET A 1 -10.03 -15.17 -4.17
N GLY A 2 -9.83 -13.87 -4.10
CA GLY A 2 -10.74 -12.96 -3.39
C GLY A 2 -11.98 -12.60 -4.21
N GLN A 3 -12.77 -11.68 -3.68
CA GLN A 3 -14.01 -11.17 -4.29
C GLN A 3 -14.09 -9.66 -4.15
N THR A 4 -14.76 -8.99 -5.08
CA THR A 4 -15.11 -7.59 -4.93
C THR A 4 -16.36 -7.46 -4.05
N ILE A 5 -16.26 -6.57 -3.06
CA ILE A 5 -17.35 -6.22 -2.14
C ILE A 5 -17.61 -4.72 -2.22
N SER A 6 -18.73 -4.26 -1.66
CA SER A 6 -18.99 -2.84 -1.43
C SER A 6 -18.87 -2.54 0.07
N ILE A 7 -18.19 -1.44 0.41
CA ILE A 7 -18.08 -0.93 1.78
C ILE A 7 -18.56 0.52 1.82
N THR A 8 -18.94 0.99 3.00
CA THR A 8 -19.51 2.34 3.17
C THR A 8 -18.55 3.20 3.98
N ALA A 9 -18.15 4.33 3.41
CA ALA A 9 -17.31 5.35 4.05
C ALA A 9 -18.02 6.06 5.20
N TYR A 10 -17.27 6.82 6.00
CA TYR A 10 -17.82 7.59 7.12
C TYR A 10 -18.85 8.64 6.69
N ASP A 11 -18.74 9.17 5.48
CA ASP A 11 -19.67 10.14 4.87
C ASP A 11 -20.87 9.49 4.17
N GLY A 12 -21.00 8.15 4.22
CA GLY A 12 -22.06 7.39 3.57
C GLY A 12 -21.79 7.03 2.12
N PHE A 13 -20.65 7.45 1.53
CA PHE A 13 -20.29 7.05 0.18
C PHE A 13 -20.00 5.55 0.11
N GLN A 14 -20.52 4.87 -0.92
CA GLN A 14 -20.25 3.46 -1.16
C GLN A 14 -19.18 3.29 -2.23
N PHE A 15 -18.13 2.50 -1.94
CA PHE A 15 -17.06 2.21 -2.85
C PHE A 15 -16.69 0.72 -2.82
N GLY A 16 -16.05 0.26 -3.89
CA GLY A 16 -15.63 -1.13 -4.04
C GLY A 16 -14.38 -1.43 -3.20
N ALA A 17 -14.21 -2.70 -2.86
CA ALA A 17 -12.96 -3.20 -2.30
C ALA A 17 -12.74 -4.66 -2.73
N TYR A 18 -11.50 -5.04 -3.01
CA TYR A 18 -11.16 -6.43 -3.20
C TYR A 18 -10.80 -7.07 -1.87
N LEU A 19 -11.54 -8.10 -1.47
CA LEU A 19 -11.38 -8.83 -0.23
C LEU A 19 -10.84 -10.23 -0.52
N ALA A 20 -9.70 -10.61 0.06
CA ALA A 20 -9.19 -11.96 -0.02
C ALA A 20 -9.04 -12.56 1.39
N GLN A 21 -9.51 -13.80 1.57
CA GLN A 21 -9.56 -14.48 2.86
C GLN A 21 -8.55 -15.64 2.88
N PRO A 22 -7.87 -15.88 4.00
CA PRO A 22 -7.07 -17.08 4.19
C PRO A 22 -7.96 -18.32 4.25
N GLN A 23 -7.37 -19.50 4.03
CA GLN A 23 -8.09 -20.77 4.14
C GLN A 23 -8.49 -21.10 5.58
N ASP A 24 -7.62 -20.76 6.53
CA ASP A 24 -7.83 -20.97 7.96
C ASP A 24 -8.21 -19.66 8.66
N LYS A 25 -8.33 -19.72 10.00
CA LYS A 25 -8.53 -18.53 10.81
C LYS A 25 -7.40 -17.51 10.55
N ALA A 26 -7.80 -16.28 10.23
CA ALA A 26 -6.83 -15.23 9.97
C ALA A 26 -5.90 -14.98 11.18
N LYS A 27 -4.60 -14.87 10.91
CA LYS A 27 -3.58 -14.45 11.89
C LYS A 27 -3.81 -12.99 12.30
N GLY A 28 -4.21 -12.17 11.34
CA GLY A 28 -4.52 -10.74 11.45
C GLY A 28 -5.00 -10.21 10.09
N GLY A 29 -4.98 -8.90 9.91
CA GLY A 29 -5.44 -8.26 8.68
C GLY A 29 -4.39 -7.38 8.01
N VAL A 30 -4.51 -7.18 6.70
CA VAL A 30 -3.67 -6.27 5.92
C VAL A 30 -4.54 -5.45 4.96
N VAL A 31 -4.45 -4.13 5.08
CA VAL A 31 -4.99 -3.20 4.06
C VAL A 31 -3.93 -2.99 3.01
N ILE A 32 -4.28 -3.20 1.75
CA ILE A 32 -3.41 -2.96 0.60
C ILE A 32 -3.75 -1.62 -0.03
N CYS A 33 -2.80 -0.69 0.00
CA CYS A 33 -2.96 0.65 -0.58
C CYS A 33 -2.49 0.64 -2.04
N GLN A 34 -3.39 1.01 -2.94
CA GLN A 34 -3.20 0.94 -4.39
C GLN A 34 -2.17 1.95 -4.90
N GLU A 35 -1.54 1.59 -6.03
CA GLU A 35 -0.80 2.51 -6.89
C GLU A 35 -1.75 3.51 -7.59
N ILE A 36 -1.22 4.32 -8.49
CA ILE A 36 -2.02 5.22 -9.36
C ILE A 36 -2.91 4.46 -10.39
N PHE A 37 -2.85 3.15 -10.43
CA PHE A 37 -3.54 2.30 -11.41
C PHE A 37 -4.86 1.71 -10.90
N GLY A 38 -5.30 2.06 -9.69
CA GLY A 38 -6.46 1.46 -9.07
C GLY A 38 -6.22 0.03 -8.60
N VAL A 39 -7.31 -0.69 -8.30
CA VAL A 39 -7.25 -2.09 -7.85
C VAL A 39 -7.24 -3.03 -9.06
N ASN A 40 -6.09 -3.05 -9.75
CA ASN A 40 -5.85 -3.88 -10.94
C ASN A 40 -5.46 -5.33 -10.58
N ASP A 41 -5.18 -6.16 -11.58
CA ASP A 41 -4.89 -7.59 -11.39
C ASP A 41 -3.60 -7.83 -10.58
N TYR A 42 -2.60 -6.95 -10.71
CA TYR A 42 -1.40 -7.02 -9.85
C TYR A 42 -1.78 -6.82 -8.38
N LEU A 43 -2.54 -5.77 -8.05
CA LEU A 43 -2.91 -5.49 -6.67
C LEU A 43 -3.81 -6.58 -6.08
N LYS A 44 -4.72 -7.16 -6.89
CA LYS A 44 -5.50 -8.35 -6.50
C LYS A 44 -4.58 -9.54 -6.20
N SER A 45 -3.54 -9.76 -7.02
CA SER A 45 -2.57 -10.83 -6.78
C SER A 45 -1.75 -10.62 -5.50
N VAL A 46 -1.47 -9.37 -5.13
CA VAL A 46 -0.85 -9.00 -3.85
C VAL A 46 -1.79 -9.36 -2.69
N CYS A 47 -3.08 -9.03 -2.78
CA CYS A 47 -4.07 -9.44 -1.76
C CYS A 47 -4.11 -10.96 -1.62
N ASP A 48 -4.18 -11.70 -2.73
CA ASP A 48 -4.21 -13.16 -2.72
C ASP A 48 -2.90 -13.75 -2.12
N PHE A 49 -1.75 -13.11 -2.35
CA PHE A 49 -0.47 -13.49 -1.74
C PHE A 49 -0.49 -13.39 -0.22
N TYR A 50 -0.95 -12.28 0.35
CA TYR A 50 -1.06 -12.13 1.81
C TYR A 50 -2.15 -13.04 2.38
N ALA A 51 -3.24 -13.28 1.66
CA ALA A 51 -4.27 -14.23 2.07
C ALA A 51 -3.70 -15.67 2.14
N ALA A 52 -2.89 -16.07 1.16
CA ALA A 52 -2.18 -17.36 1.19
C ALA A 52 -1.18 -17.46 2.35
N ALA A 53 -0.61 -16.33 2.79
CA ALA A 53 0.26 -16.25 3.97
C ALA A 53 -0.52 -16.27 5.31
N GLY A 54 -1.85 -16.24 5.28
CA GLY A 54 -2.72 -16.39 6.45
C GLY A 54 -3.36 -15.10 6.94
N TYR A 55 -3.34 -14.01 6.16
CA TYR A 55 -3.92 -12.72 6.55
C TYR A 55 -5.25 -12.46 5.84
N LEU A 56 -6.21 -11.86 6.54
CA LEU A 56 -7.40 -11.30 5.92
C LEU A 56 -7.01 -9.99 5.23
N THR A 57 -7.15 -9.89 3.91
CA THR A 57 -6.65 -8.75 3.14
C THR A 57 -7.76 -8.00 2.43
N ILE A 58 -7.63 -6.69 2.36
CA ILE A 58 -8.56 -5.81 1.67
C ILE A 58 -7.82 -4.71 0.90
N ALA A 59 -8.19 -4.50 -0.37
CA ALA A 59 -7.72 -3.38 -1.18
C ALA A 59 -8.92 -2.48 -1.55
N PRO A 60 -9.11 -1.33 -0.90
CA PRO A 60 -10.20 -0.41 -1.18
C PRO A 60 -9.98 0.34 -2.50
N GLN A 61 -11.05 0.51 -3.28
CA GLN A 61 -11.08 1.26 -4.53
C GLN A 61 -11.38 2.75 -4.27
N PHE A 62 -10.51 3.46 -3.54
CA PHE A 62 -10.79 4.84 -3.17
C PHE A 62 -10.83 5.82 -4.36
N PHE A 63 -10.36 5.42 -5.57
CA PHE A 63 -10.60 6.18 -6.79
C PHE A 63 -12.08 6.18 -7.23
N ASP A 64 -12.91 5.31 -6.68
CA ASP A 64 -14.37 5.28 -6.96
C ASP A 64 -15.06 6.61 -6.64
N ARG A 65 -14.44 7.47 -5.83
CA ARG A 65 -14.91 8.84 -5.58
C ARG A 65 -14.77 9.76 -6.79
N ILE A 66 -13.91 9.39 -7.74
CA ILE A 66 -13.64 10.15 -8.97
C ILE A 66 -14.19 9.37 -10.16
N GLU A 67 -13.77 8.12 -10.28
CA GLU A 67 -14.18 7.21 -11.35
C GLU A 67 -14.27 5.79 -10.80
N ARG A 68 -15.40 5.11 -11.10
CA ARG A 68 -15.67 3.76 -10.63
C ARG A 68 -14.81 2.72 -11.32
N ASP A 69 -14.45 1.68 -10.54
CA ASP A 69 -13.80 0.45 -11.03
C ASP A 69 -12.50 0.70 -11.79
N VAL A 70 -11.71 1.70 -11.37
CA VAL A 70 -10.42 1.98 -11.99
C VAL A 70 -9.48 0.79 -11.80
N ALA A 71 -9.09 0.16 -12.93
CA ALA A 71 -8.15 -0.96 -12.99
C ALA A 71 -7.29 -0.84 -14.25
N LEU A 72 -6.24 -0.03 -14.18
CA LEU A 72 -5.39 0.32 -15.33
C LEU A 72 -4.22 -0.66 -15.45
N ASP A 73 -3.81 -0.90 -16.71
CA ASP A 73 -2.52 -1.53 -17.00
C ASP A 73 -1.36 -0.53 -16.89
N TYR A 74 -0.13 -0.99 -17.11
CA TYR A 74 1.10 -0.18 -16.98
C TYR A 74 1.54 0.47 -18.30
N SER A 75 0.65 0.64 -19.28
CA SER A 75 0.95 1.36 -20.52
C SER A 75 1.25 2.84 -20.28
N PRO A 76 2.06 3.50 -21.13
CA PRO A 76 2.35 4.93 -20.96
C PRO A 76 1.09 5.80 -20.92
N GLN A 77 0.03 5.44 -21.66
CA GLN A 77 -1.25 6.13 -21.65
C GLN A 77 -1.93 6.03 -20.30
N ASN A 78 -1.90 4.84 -19.70
CA ASN A 78 -2.51 4.58 -18.40
C ASN A 78 -1.68 5.13 -17.24
N VAL A 79 -0.36 5.22 -17.36
CA VAL A 79 0.49 6.00 -16.42
C VAL A 79 0.05 7.47 -16.43
N ALA A 80 -0.08 8.10 -17.63
CA ALA A 80 -0.52 9.48 -17.74
C ALA A 80 -1.96 9.70 -17.21
N ARG A 81 -2.84 8.70 -17.37
CA ARG A 81 -4.20 8.72 -16.81
C ARG A 81 -4.19 8.61 -15.29
N GLY A 82 -3.46 7.65 -14.75
CA GLY A 82 -3.37 7.42 -13.30
C GLY A 82 -2.80 8.63 -12.54
N LEU A 83 -1.80 9.30 -13.13
CA LEU A 83 -1.24 10.54 -12.56
C LEU A 83 -2.26 11.69 -12.47
N LYS A 84 -3.33 11.71 -13.30
CA LYS A 84 -4.38 12.72 -13.22
C LYS A 84 -5.31 12.54 -12.03
N PHE A 85 -5.43 11.32 -11.49
CA PHE A 85 -6.27 11.09 -10.31
C PHE A 85 -5.66 11.72 -9.04
N ILE A 86 -4.32 11.73 -8.91
CA ILE A 86 -3.65 12.19 -7.67
C ILE A 86 -4.12 13.58 -7.23
N PRO A 87 -4.10 14.63 -8.06
CA PRO A 87 -4.52 15.98 -7.64
C PRO A 87 -6.04 16.09 -7.39
N GLU A 88 -6.84 15.12 -7.83
CA GLU A 88 -8.30 15.10 -7.61
C GLU A 88 -8.68 14.40 -6.30
N VAL A 89 -7.75 13.63 -5.69
CA VAL A 89 -8.00 12.92 -4.43
C VAL A 89 -7.84 13.87 -3.25
N ASP A 90 -8.87 14.01 -2.43
CA ASP A 90 -8.71 14.53 -1.08
C ASP A 90 -7.96 13.50 -0.23
N LEU A 91 -6.76 13.86 0.19
CA LEU A 91 -5.87 12.97 0.93
C LEU A 91 -6.48 12.47 2.26
N ASN A 92 -7.19 13.34 2.99
CA ASN A 92 -7.81 12.95 4.25
C ASN A 92 -8.96 11.99 4.02
N VAL A 93 -9.76 12.22 2.99
CA VAL A 93 -10.85 11.32 2.58
C VAL A 93 -10.30 9.96 2.14
N ALA A 94 -9.20 9.93 1.38
CA ALA A 94 -8.55 8.68 1.01
C ALA A 94 -8.02 7.90 2.23
N LEU A 95 -7.43 8.59 3.21
CA LEU A 95 -7.00 7.98 4.47
C LEU A 95 -8.20 7.47 5.30
N ASP A 96 -9.33 8.17 5.27
CA ASP A 96 -10.56 7.72 5.93
C ASP A 96 -11.13 6.48 5.23
N ASP A 97 -11.13 6.40 3.90
CA ASP A 97 -11.55 5.22 3.15
C ASP A 97 -10.66 4.00 3.44
N LEU A 98 -9.35 4.20 3.56
CA LEU A 98 -8.40 3.17 3.98
C LEU A 98 -8.65 2.73 5.43
N ASP A 99 -8.97 3.66 6.33
CA ASP A 99 -9.31 3.34 7.72
C ASP A 99 -10.64 2.58 7.84
N VAL A 100 -11.64 2.95 7.06
CA VAL A 100 -12.90 2.18 6.96
C VAL A 100 -12.64 0.75 6.51
N ALA A 101 -11.77 0.55 5.51
CA ALA A 101 -11.40 -0.79 5.06
C ALA A 101 -10.68 -1.58 6.17
N ARG A 102 -9.78 -0.94 6.93
CA ARG A 102 -9.12 -1.50 8.11
C ARG A 102 -10.14 -1.94 9.16
N GLN A 103 -11.10 -1.07 9.49
CA GLN A 103 -12.15 -1.39 10.45
C GLN A 103 -13.06 -2.52 9.97
N TYR A 104 -13.35 -2.58 8.67
CA TYR A 104 -14.14 -3.65 8.09
C TYR A 104 -13.50 -5.03 8.34
N ILE A 105 -12.21 -5.20 8.02
CA ILE A 105 -11.53 -6.50 8.25
C ILE A 105 -11.28 -6.75 9.74
N ARG A 106 -11.13 -5.72 10.57
CA ARG A 106 -11.07 -5.87 12.02
C ARG A 106 -12.39 -6.42 12.59
N ALA A 107 -13.53 -5.89 12.15
CA ALA A 107 -14.84 -6.41 12.51
C ALA A 107 -15.09 -7.84 11.98
N ALA A 108 -14.46 -8.21 10.86
CA ALA A 108 -14.49 -9.56 10.30
C ALA A 108 -13.55 -10.56 11.00
N GLY A 109 -12.88 -10.16 12.10
CA GLY A 109 -12.11 -11.05 12.97
C GLY A 109 -10.60 -10.87 12.95
N ALA A 110 -10.05 -9.93 12.21
CA ALA A 110 -8.63 -9.57 12.27
C ALA A 110 -8.36 -8.73 13.53
N ALA A 111 -7.79 -9.33 14.59
CA ALA A 111 -7.55 -8.65 15.86
C ALA A 111 -6.63 -7.43 15.74
N LYS A 112 -5.62 -7.53 14.86
CA LYS A 112 -4.70 -6.47 14.50
C LYS A 112 -4.66 -6.32 12.98
N VAL A 113 -4.35 -5.10 12.49
CA VAL A 113 -4.37 -4.79 11.07
C VAL A 113 -3.21 -3.88 10.70
N GLY A 114 -2.35 -4.37 9.80
CA GLY A 114 -1.30 -3.57 9.15
C GLY A 114 -1.75 -2.96 7.83
N ALA A 115 -0.96 -2.04 7.31
CA ALA A 115 -1.11 -1.48 5.97
C ALA A 115 0.14 -1.78 5.13
N VAL A 116 -0.05 -2.16 3.87
CA VAL A 116 1.03 -2.31 2.89
C VAL A 116 0.66 -1.53 1.64
N GLY A 117 1.51 -0.62 1.23
CA GLY A 117 1.22 0.24 0.09
C GLY A 117 2.35 0.29 -0.93
N PHE A 118 1.99 0.55 -2.18
CA PHE A 118 2.88 0.53 -3.32
C PHE A 118 2.83 1.87 -4.07
N CYS A 119 3.98 2.42 -4.46
CA CYS A 119 4.07 3.70 -5.16
C CYS A 119 3.38 4.81 -4.34
N TRP A 120 2.43 5.53 -4.91
CA TRP A 120 1.60 6.49 -4.18
C TRP A 120 0.90 5.85 -2.97
N GLY A 121 0.42 4.61 -3.11
CA GLY A 121 -0.11 3.84 -1.97
C GLY A 121 0.92 3.58 -0.88
N GLY A 122 2.21 3.54 -1.19
CA GLY A 122 3.29 3.47 -0.20
C GLY A 122 3.34 4.72 0.68
N THR A 123 3.16 5.90 0.08
CA THR A 123 3.00 7.16 0.82
C THR A 123 1.75 7.12 1.70
N LEU A 124 0.61 6.63 1.17
CA LEU A 124 -0.64 6.52 1.93
C LEU A 124 -0.52 5.54 3.10
N ALA A 125 0.12 4.38 2.92
CA ALA A 125 0.35 3.43 4.01
C ALA A 125 1.20 4.04 5.14
N TRP A 126 2.24 4.80 4.79
CA TRP A 126 3.03 5.54 5.76
C TRP A 126 2.20 6.65 6.45
N LEU A 127 1.40 7.42 5.70
CA LEU A 127 0.50 8.44 6.26
C LEU A 127 -0.57 7.83 7.18
N LEU A 128 -1.05 6.62 6.93
CA LEU A 128 -1.90 5.90 7.88
C LEU A 128 -1.21 5.72 9.23
N ALA A 129 0.08 5.32 9.23
CA ALA A 129 0.84 5.18 10.46
C ALA A 129 1.16 6.52 11.15
N CYS A 130 1.07 7.65 10.43
CA CYS A 130 1.22 8.98 11.00
C CYS A 130 -0.09 9.52 11.57
N ARG A 131 -1.23 9.25 10.92
CA ARG A 131 -2.48 9.98 11.14
C ARG A 131 -3.66 9.12 11.59
N ARG A 132 -3.56 7.79 11.55
CA ARG A 132 -4.65 6.86 11.87
C ARG A 132 -4.12 5.70 12.71
N GLU A 133 -5.05 4.94 13.28
CA GLU A 133 -4.73 3.77 14.09
C GLU A 133 -4.46 2.55 13.20
N VAL A 134 -3.18 2.17 13.06
CA VAL A 134 -2.75 0.97 12.35
C VAL A 134 -1.68 0.25 13.16
N ASP A 135 -1.67 -1.10 13.18
CA ASP A 135 -0.71 -1.83 14.01
C ASP A 135 0.72 -1.81 13.43
N CYS A 136 0.86 -1.66 12.12
CA CYS A 136 2.11 -1.35 11.43
C CYS A 136 1.85 -0.90 9.99
N ALA A 137 2.85 -0.31 9.34
CA ALA A 137 2.78 0.03 7.93
C ALA A 137 4.06 -0.33 7.17
N VAL A 138 3.91 -0.68 5.89
CA VAL A 138 5.00 -0.96 4.97
C VAL A 138 4.83 -0.11 3.72
N ALA A 139 5.83 0.72 3.43
CA ALA A 139 5.84 1.61 2.27
C ALA A 139 6.81 1.09 1.21
N TYR A 140 6.29 0.53 0.12
CA TYR A 140 7.08 0.21 -1.06
C TYR A 140 7.17 1.44 -1.96
N TYR A 141 8.40 1.91 -2.19
CA TYR A 141 8.73 3.02 -3.09
C TYR A 141 7.76 4.21 -3.02
N GLY A 142 7.39 4.62 -1.80
CA GLY A 142 6.52 5.78 -1.55
C GLY A 142 7.22 7.07 -1.96
N SER A 143 6.79 7.65 -3.08
CA SER A 143 7.52 8.73 -3.73
C SER A 143 7.23 10.12 -3.18
N GLU A 144 6.12 10.32 -2.49
CA GLU A 144 5.72 11.63 -1.96
C GLU A 144 5.92 11.77 -0.43
N ILE A 145 6.68 10.86 0.22
CA ILE A 145 6.93 10.91 1.67
C ILE A 145 7.68 12.19 2.06
N ASP A 146 8.58 12.68 1.22
CA ASP A 146 9.32 13.92 1.46
C ASP A 146 8.49 15.21 1.32
N ASP A 147 7.28 15.14 0.75
CA ASP A 147 6.35 16.26 0.73
C ASP A 147 5.74 16.54 2.13
N PHE A 148 5.95 15.61 3.08
CA PHE A 148 5.44 15.70 4.44
C PHE A 148 6.57 15.67 5.50
N PRO A 149 7.52 16.61 5.48
CA PRO A 149 8.74 16.54 6.29
C PRO A 149 8.51 16.64 7.81
N ASN A 150 7.33 17.11 8.22
CA ASN A 150 6.94 17.27 9.63
C ASN A 150 6.05 16.13 10.15
N GLU A 151 5.71 15.17 9.29
CA GLU A 151 4.93 13.99 9.69
C GLU A 151 5.86 12.90 10.19
N HIS A 152 5.48 12.29 11.31
CA HIS A 152 6.21 11.18 11.90
C HIS A 152 5.25 10.06 12.24
N ALA A 153 5.63 8.83 11.92
CA ALA A 153 4.81 7.67 12.21
C ALA A 153 4.70 7.45 13.73
N GLY A 154 3.48 7.36 14.24
CA GLY A 154 3.18 6.97 15.61
C GLY A 154 3.16 5.45 15.81
N HIS A 155 3.23 4.69 14.73
CA HIS A 155 3.18 3.23 14.68
C HIS A 155 4.41 2.66 13.97
N PRO A 156 4.76 1.38 14.16
CA PRO A 156 5.90 0.74 13.48
C PRO A 156 5.79 0.84 11.95
N VAL A 157 6.88 1.27 11.30
CA VAL A 157 6.96 1.37 9.82
C VAL A 157 8.28 0.78 9.34
N ILE A 158 8.26 0.13 8.18
CA ILE A 158 9.43 -0.12 7.34
C ILE A 158 9.21 0.42 5.93
N MET A 159 10.29 0.80 5.26
CA MET A 159 10.26 1.26 3.88
C MET A 159 11.15 0.40 2.99
N HIS A 160 10.70 0.16 1.75
CA HIS A 160 11.44 -0.53 0.70
C HIS A 160 11.65 0.41 -0.48
N ILE A 161 12.90 0.76 -0.79
CA ILE A 161 13.24 1.74 -1.85
C ILE A 161 14.36 1.17 -2.73
N GLY A 162 14.20 1.28 -4.04
CA GLY A 162 15.26 0.97 -5.00
C GLY A 162 16.18 2.16 -5.23
N ASP A 163 17.49 1.97 -5.34
CA ASP A 163 18.44 3.06 -5.60
C ASP A 163 18.50 3.50 -7.08
N ALA A 164 17.87 2.72 -7.99
CA ALA A 164 17.65 3.11 -9.39
C ALA A 164 16.25 3.69 -9.64
N ASP A 165 15.49 3.99 -8.59
CA ASP A 165 14.16 4.59 -8.69
C ASP A 165 14.26 6.06 -9.11
N ARG A 166 13.80 6.37 -10.34
CA ARG A 166 13.85 7.72 -10.89
C ARG A 166 12.83 8.68 -10.23
N THR A 167 11.84 8.16 -9.51
CA THR A 167 10.86 8.98 -8.78
C THR A 167 11.36 9.33 -7.39
N ILE A 168 12.39 8.62 -6.90
CA ILE A 168 13.07 8.87 -5.61
C ILE A 168 14.58 9.05 -5.89
N PRO A 169 15.00 10.14 -6.55
CA PRO A 169 16.41 10.40 -6.82
C PRO A 169 17.21 10.58 -5.51
N PRO A 170 18.56 10.52 -5.54
CA PRO A 170 19.39 10.51 -4.35
C PRO A 170 19.16 11.66 -3.37
N ASP A 171 18.87 12.86 -3.85
CA ASP A 171 18.54 14.02 -3.02
C ASP A 171 17.19 13.87 -2.31
N LYS A 172 16.18 13.32 -2.99
CA LYS A 172 14.88 13.00 -2.42
C LYS A 172 15.01 11.90 -1.36
N LEU A 173 15.75 10.84 -1.67
CA LEU A 173 16.05 9.78 -0.71
C LEU A 173 16.77 10.30 0.54
N ALA A 174 17.69 11.26 0.38
CA ALA A 174 18.38 11.90 1.51
C ALA A 174 17.38 12.65 2.41
N ARG A 175 16.44 13.43 1.83
CA ARG A 175 15.39 14.11 2.60
C ARG A 175 14.47 13.13 3.34
N ILE A 176 14.05 12.03 2.67
CA ILE A 176 13.25 10.98 3.33
C ILE A 176 14.01 10.38 4.53
N LYS A 177 15.30 10.04 4.36
CA LYS A 177 16.13 9.50 5.44
C LYS A 177 16.28 10.47 6.61
N GLU A 178 16.46 11.75 6.32
CA GLU A 178 16.59 12.78 7.34
C GLU A 178 15.28 12.96 8.12
N ALA A 179 14.16 13.13 7.41
CA ALA A 179 12.84 13.31 8.01
C ALA A 179 12.37 12.06 8.78
N GLN A 180 12.74 10.87 8.32
CA GLN A 180 12.31 9.56 8.87
C GLN A 180 13.48 8.79 9.51
N ALA A 181 14.37 9.47 10.23
CA ALA A 181 15.59 8.89 10.77
C ALA A 181 15.37 7.68 11.70
N ALA A 182 14.21 7.58 12.35
CA ALA A 182 13.85 6.45 13.21
C ALA A 182 13.23 5.27 12.45
N THR A 183 12.88 5.43 11.16
CA THR A 183 12.22 4.41 10.36
C THR A 183 13.24 3.54 9.63
N PRO A 184 13.21 2.20 9.77
CA PRO A 184 14.05 1.30 8.99
C PRO A 184 13.74 1.43 7.49
N ILE A 185 14.77 1.73 6.68
CA ILE A 185 14.67 1.86 5.22
C ILE A 185 15.57 0.82 4.58
N HIS A 186 14.98 -0.14 3.88
CA HIS A 186 15.69 -1.14 3.09
C HIS A 186 15.96 -0.59 1.69
N ILE A 187 17.24 -0.42 1.34
CA ILE A 187 17.66 0.03 0.01
C ILE A 187 18.05 -1.18 -0.83
N TYR A 188 17.51 -1.27 -2.04
CA TYR A 188 17.78 -2.34 -3.00
C TYR A 188 18.59 -1.81 -4.18
N SER A 189 19.80 -2.37 -4.36
CA SER A 189 20.72 -1.90 -5.38
C SER A 189 20.27 -2.27 -6.78
N GLY A 190 20.24 -1.29 -7.68
CA GLY A 190 19.80 -1.45 -9.07
C GLY A 190 18.28 -1.58 -9.24
N ALA A 191 17.51 -1.64 -8.18
CA ALA A 191 16.06 -1.81 -8.28
C ALA A 191 15.36 -0.50 -8.72
N PRO A 192 14.52 -0.56 -9.77
CA PRO A 192 13.77 0.60 -10.24
C PRO A 192 12.48 0.81 -9.43
N HIS A 193 11.74 1.89 -9.75
CA HIS A 193 10.38 2.08 -9.24
C HIS A 193 9.46 0.92 -9.63
N GLY A 194 8.67 0.42 -8.68
CA GLY A 194 7.75 -0.70 -8.94
C GLY A 194 8.42 -2.06 -9.05
N PHE A 195 9.61 -2.25 -8.49
CA PHE A 195 10.39 -3.49 -8.57
C PHE A 195 9.65 -4.73 -8.05
N ASP A 196 8.67 -4.56 -7.15
CA ASP A 196 7.87 -5.67 -6.62
C ASP A 196 6.94 -6.28 -7.67
N ASN A 197 6.51 -5.50 -8.65
CA ASN A 197 5.65 -6.00 -9.72
C ASN A 197 6.47 -6.67 -10.82
N ILE A 198 6.70 -7.97 -10.68
CA ILE A 198 7.47 -8.79 -11.63
C ILE A 198 6.81 -8.96 -13.01
N GLN A 199 5.53 -8.60 -13.14
CA GLN A 199 4.81 -8.62 -14.42
C GLN A 199 5.05 -7.33 -15.23
N ARG A 200 5.58 -6.30 -14.57
CA ARG A 200 5.91 -5.02 -15.18
C ARG A 200 7.30 -5.05 -15.77
N GLN A 201 7.53 -4.30 -16.86
CA GLN A 201 8.87 -4.07 -17.37
C GLN A 201 9.73 -3.39 -16.28
N GLY A 202 10.85 -4.02 -15.91
CA GLY A 202 11.73 -3.56 -14.84
C GLY A 202 11.46 -4.20 -13.47
N GLY A 203 10.49 -5.10 -13.35
CA GLY A 203 10.34 -5.94 -12.16
C GLY A 203 11.59 -6.80 -11.95
N ASP A 204 12.01 -6.92 -10.69
CA ASP A 204 13.16 -7.73 -10.29
C ASP A 204 12.71 -8.84 -9.34
N PRO A 205 12.60 -10.10 -9.82
CA PRO A 205 12.08 -11.20 -9.01
C PRO A 205 12.86 -11.43 -7.72
N ALA A 206 14.18 -11.31 -7.73
CA ALA A 206 14.99 -11.55 -6.54
C ALA A 206 14.81 -10.45 -5.50
N THR A 207 14.78 -9.20 -5.93
CA THR A 207 14.49 -8.06 -5.06
C THR A 207 13.06 -8.09 -4.54
N ALA A 208 12.08 -8.42 -5.38
CA ALA A 208 10.69 -8.56 -4.99
C ALA A 208 10.51 -9.63 -3.91
N GLU A 209 11.13 -10.82 -4.09
CA GLU A 209 11.08 -11.91 -3.13
C GLU A 209 11.68 -11.49 -1.77
N LEU A 210 12.87 -10.89 -1.78
CA LEU A 210 13.54 -10.42 -0.56
C LEU A 210 12.72 -9.35 0.17
N ALA A 211 12.13 -8.39 -0.56
CA ALA A 211 11.31 -7.34 0.03
C ALA A 211 10.01 -7.92 0.63
N ARG A 212 9.36 -8.85 -0.06
CA ARG A 212 8.16 -9.55 0.42
C ARG A 212 8.44 -10.40 1.65
N GLN A 213 9.58 -11.09 1.69
CA GLN A 213 10.00 -11.83 2.88
C GLN A 213 10.14 -10.91 4.08
N ARG A 214 10.88 -9.79 3.96
CA ARG A 214 11.05 -8.80 5.02
C ARG A 214 9.71 -8.19 5.46
N THR A 215 8.82 -7.95 4.52
CA THR A 215 7.47 -7.46 4.82
C THR A 215 6.67 -8.49 5.61
N LEU A 216 6.69 -9.77 5.21
CA LEU A 216 5.98 -10.83 5.95
C LEU A 216 6.52 -10.99 7.37
N GLU A 217 7.84 -10.96 7.54
CA GLU A 217 8.48 -11.01 8.87
C GLU A 217 8.05 -9.82 9.74
N PHE A 218 8.04 -8.62 9.18
CA PHE A 218 7.62 -7.42 9.89
C PHE A 218 6.13 -7.42 10.22
N VAL A 219 5.28 -7.80 9.28
CA VAL A 219 3.82 -7.93 9.50
C VAL A 219 3.54 -9.01 10.55
N ALA A 220 4.21 -10.17 10.50
CA ALA A 220 4.06 -11.21 11.50
C ALA A 220 4.45 -10.77 12.91
N GLN A 221 5.44 -9.90 13.05
CA GLN A 221 5.86 -9.37 14.34
C GLN A 221 4.81 -8.44 14.96
N HIS A 222 4.07 -7.68 14.16
CA HIS A 222 3.17 -6.62 14.65
C HIS A 222 1.69 -6.99 14.57
N VAL A 223 1.32 -7.82 13.60
CA VAL A 223 -0.08 -8.17 13.29
C VAL A 223 -0.43 -9.60 13.73
N GLY A 224 0.52 -10.52 13.70
CA GLY A 224 0.33 -11.93 14.13
C GLY A 224 0.60 -12.96 13.05
#